data_52a091eea7d92731cf95b849a767f61a
#
_entry.id   52a091eea7d92731cf95b849a767f61a
#
_cell.length_a   1.000
_cell.length_b   1.000
_cell.length_c   1.000
_cell.angle_alpha   90.00
_cell.angle_beta   90.00
_cell.angle_gamma   90.00
#
_symmetry.space_group_name_H-M   'P 1'
#
loop_
_entity.id
_entity.type
_entity.pdbx_description
1 polymer ?
#
loop_
_entity_poly.entity_id
_entity_poly.type
_entity_poly.pdbx_seq_one_letter_code
_entity_poly.pdbx_strand_id
1 'polypeptide(L)'
;RLCDFLGKRSANSTSFVSIRIGWCQPGANKTSTLSATGTPTLKQNHAENNNTDRWFKQMWLSNRDFCHLFQQAIEAESDTWPNNAIIVNGMSDNTDMPWDLTSTRKYLHYNPMDDVFSEEKKR
;
A
#
# COMPACT_ATOMS: atom_id res chain seq x y z
N ARG A 1 -6.68 13.55 -9.86
CA ARG A 1 -7.45 14.63 -10.51
C ARG A 1 -8.96 14.47 -10.31
N LEU A 2 -9.54 13.27 -10.54
CA LEU A 2 -10.98 13.07 -10.35
C LEU A 2 -11.44 13.30 -8.90
N CYS A 3 -10.74 12.70 -7.92
CA CYS A 3 -11.07 12.88 -6.50
C CYS A 3 -10.98 14.35 -6.07
N ASP A 4 -9.94 15.07 -6.49
CA ASP A 4 -9.80 16.51 -6.21
C ASP A 4 -10.93 17.34 -6.84
N PHE A 5 -11.30 17.03 -8.07
CA PHE A 5 -12.43 17.68 -8.76
C PHE A 5 -13.75 17.41 -8.03
N LEU A 6 -14.03 16.17 -7.64
CA LEU A 6 -15.23 15.78 -6.93
C LEU A 6 -15.26 16.39 -5.52
N GLY A 7 -14.12 16.38 -4.82
CA GLY A 7 -13.99 16.97 -3.49
C GLY A 7 -14.34 18.46 -3.47
N LYS A 8 -13.81 19.22 -4.44
CA LYS A 8 -14.14 20.64 -4.59
C LYS A 8 -15.63 20.91 -4.85
N ARG A 9 -16.32 19.97 -5.50
CA ARG A 9 -17.77 20.13 -5.83
C ARG A 9 -18.69 19.60 -4.75
N SER A 10 -18.22 18.80 -3.81
CA SER A 10 -19.06 18.15 -2.80
C SER A 10 -19.56 19.08 -1.70
N ALA A 11 -19.11 20.34 -1.69
CA ALA A 11 -19.48 21.34 -0.67
C ALA A 11 -19.36 20.78 0.76
N ASN A 12 -18.31 20.04 1.05
CA ASN A 12 -18.01 19.37 2.32
C ASN A 12 -18.98 18.24 2.71
N SER A 13 -19.85 17.80 1.81
CA SER A 13 -20.79 16.71 2.10
C SER A 13 -20.18 15.31 1.92
N THR A 14 -19.11 15.21 1.14
CA THR A 14 -18.44 13.93 0.83
C THR A 14 -16.95 14.15 0.66
N SER A 15 -16.16 13.30 1.28
CA SER A 15 -14.71 13.28 1.15
C SER A 15 -14.25 12.12 0.28
N PHE A 16 -13.12 12.29 -0.40
CA PHE A 16 -12.60 11.33 -1.36
C PHE A 16 -11.15 10.95 -1.03
N VAL A 17 -10.88 9.68 -0.96
CA VAL A 17 -9.52 9.16 -0.86
C VAL A 17 -9.19 8.28 -2.07
N SER A 18 -8.06 8.58 -2.73
CA SER A 18 -7.48 7.74 -3.76
C SER A 18 -6.28 7.03 -3.19
N ILE A 19 -6.35 5.71 -3.09
CA ILE A 19 -5.28 4.89 -2.54
C ILE A 19 -4.52 4.22 -3.68
N ARG A 20 -3.22 4.47 -3.77
CA ARG A 20 -2.30 3.72 -4.64
C ARG A 20 -1.87 2.48 -3.89
N ILE A 21 -2.57 1.38 -4.12
CA ILE A 21 -2.35 0.12 -3.43
C ILE A 21 -1.07 -0.54 -3.94
N GLY A 22 -0.26 -1.02 -3.02
CA GLY A 22 0.90 -1.84 -3.30
C GLY A 22 0.52 -3.25 -3.75
N TRP A 23 1.49 -4.13 -3.81
CA TRP A 23 1.29 -5.48 -4.30
C TRP A 23 0.61 -6.38 -3.27
N CYS A 24 -0.55 -6.91 -3.63
CA CYS A 24 -1.30 -7.89 -2.84
C CYS A 24 -1.52 -9.15 -3.66
N GLN A 25 -1.41 -10.31 -3.03
CA GLN A 25 -1.73 -11.59 -3.65
C GLN A 25 -2.98 -12.21 -3.01
N PRO A 26 -3.74 -13.03 -3.74
CA PRO A 26 -4.87 -13.76 -3.20
C PRO A 26 -4.47 -14.67 -2.03
N GLY A 27 -5.39 -14.91 -1.11
CA GLY A 27 -5.22 -15.84 0.02
C GLY A 27 -4.25 -15.30 1.06
N ALA A 28 -3.27 -16.11 1.43
CA ALA A 28 -2.34 -15.76 2.52
C ALA A 28 -1.34 -14.65 2.18
N ASN A 29 -1.29 -14.20 0.94
CA ASN A 29 -0.41 -13.10 0.48
C ASN A 29 1.05 -13.26 0.96
N LYS A 30 1.61 -14.47 0.77
CA LYS A 30 2.94 -14.83 1.27
C LYS A 30 4.04 -14.12 0.50
N THR A 31 5.01 -13.57 1.23
CA THR A 31 6.17 -12.87 0.66
C THR A 31 7.04 -13.78 -0.22
N SER A 32 7.09 -15.07 0.09
CA SER A 32 7.88 -16.07 -0.67
C SER A 32 7.38 -16.33 -2.09
N THR A 33 6.14 -15.95 -2.41
CA THR A 33 5.54 -16.12 -3.74
C THR A 33 5.49 -14.82 -4.55
N LEU A 34 5.98 -13.72 -3.99
CA LEU A 34 6.08 -12.45 -4.69
C LEU A 34 7.14 -12.52 -5.80
N SER A 35 6.74 -12.24 -7.02
CA SER A 35 7.63 -12.16 -8.16
C SER A 35 7.24 -11.04 -9.12
N ALA A 36 8.19 -10.59 -9.90
CA ALA A 36 8.00 -9.57 -10.92
C ALA A 36 6.97 -9.95 -12.00
N THR A 37 6.73 -11.23 -12.19
CA THR A 37 5.75 -11.73 -13.16
C THR A 37 4.32 -11.75 -12.63
N GLY A 38 4.12 -11.48 -11.34
CA GLY A 38 2.80 -11.46 -10.70
C GLY A 38 2.12 -12.81 -10.58
N THR A 39 2.73 -13.88 -11.05
CA THR A 39 2.18 -15.23 -11.01
C THR A 39 3.10 -16.10 -10.17
N PRO A 40 2.58 -16.84 -9.18
CA PRO A 40 3.39 -17.82 -8.46
C PRO A 40 3.87 -18.88 -9.46
N THR A 41 5.11 -18.79 -9.90
CA THR A 41 5.72 -19.84 -10.72
C THR A 41 6.41 -20.84 -9.81
N LEU A 42 6.02 -22.11 -9.90
CA LEU A 42 6.62 -23.22 -9.15
C LEU A 42 8.08 -23.50 -9.58
N LYS A 43 8.56 -22.83 -10.61
CA LYS A 43 9.94 -22.90 -11.12
C LYS A 43 10.48 -21.48 -11.34
N GLN A 44 10.91 -20.82 -10.27
CA GLN A 44 11.76 -19.66 -10.42
C GLN A 44 13.17 -20.12 -10.78
N ASN A 45 13.59 -19.83 -12.01
CA ASN A 45 15.00 -19.82 -12.35
C ASN A 45 15.63 -18.64 -11.59
N HIS A 46 16.42 -18.92 -10.58
CA HIS A 46 17.04 -17.97 -9.65
C HIS A 46 18.06 -16.99 -10.29
N ALA A 47 18.09 -16.87 -11.62
CA ALA A 47 19.09 -16.09 -12.34
C ALA A 47 18.62 -14.70 -12.81
N GLU A 48 17.35 -14.34 -12.63
CA GLU A 48 16.85 -13.07 -13.14
C GLU A 48 16.71 -12.00 -12.06
N ASN A 49 17.65 -11.07 -12.09
CA ASN A 49 17.59 -9.70 -11.54
C ASN A 49 17.11 -9.56 -10.09
N ASN A 50 17.98 -9.83 -9.13
CA ASN A 50 17.78 -9.53 -7.70
C ASN A 50 17.23 -8.11 -7.42
N ASN A 51 17.52 -7.12 -8.26
CA ASN A 51 17.06 -5.75 -8.10
C ASN A 51 15.59 -5.58 -8.47
N THR A 52 15.11 -6.23 -9.54
CA THR A 52 13.70 -6.16 -9.96
C THR A 52 12.80 -6.85 -8.95
N ASP A 53 13.18 -8.03 -8.48
CA ASP A 53 12.42 -8.77 -7.47
C ASP A 53 12.40 -8.01 -6.13
N ARG A 54 13.53 -7.41 -5.73
CA ARG A 54 13.59 -6.58 -4.54
C ARG A 54 12.63 -5.38 -4.66
N TRP A 55 12.63 -4.70 -5.79
CA TRP A 55 11.76 -3.56 -6.05
C TRP A 55 10.27 -3.95 -5.97
N PHE A 56 9.88 -5.11 -6.54
CA PHE A 56 8.52 -5.63 -6.43
C PHE A 56 8.15 -5.99 -4.98
N LYS A 57 9.07 -6.62 -4.25
CA LYS A 57 8.86 -6.94 -2.83
C LYS A 57 8.66 -5.68 -1.99
N GLN A 58 9.36 -4.62 -2.29
CA GLN A 58 9.21 -3.34 -1.60
C GLN A 58 7.81 -2.71 -1.78
N MET A 59 7.04 -3.09 -2.79
CA MET A 59 5.65 -2.68 -2.96
C MET A 59 4.64 -3.50 -2.16
N TRP A 60 5.06 -4.54 -1.47
CA TRP A 60 4.14 -5.44 -0.81
C TRP A 60 3.27 -4.72 0.23
N LEU A 61 2.00 -5.13 0.25
CA LEU A 61 1.03 -4.73 1.27
C LEU A 61 0.47 -6.02 1.89
N SER A 62 0.73 -6.24 3.17
CA SER A 62 0.25 -7.40 3.91
C SER A 62 -1.27 -7.38 4.05
N ASN A 63 -1.88 -8.54 4.30
CA ASN A 63 -3.31 -8.61 4.57
C ASN A 63 -3.72 -7.81 5.81
N ARG A 64 -2.88 -7.81 6.85
CA ARG A 64 -3.12 -7.06 8.08
C ARG A 64 -3.09 -5.56 7.82
N ASP A 65 -2.05 -5.09 7.18
CA ASP A 65 -1.87 -3.68 6.87
C ASP A 65 -2.91 -3.20 5.84
N PHE A 66 -3.34 -4.07 4.91
CA PHE A 66 -4.45 -3.80 4.01
C PHE A 66 -5.75 -3.51 4.79
N CYS A 67 -6.12 -4.40 5.70
CA CYS A 67 -7.32 -4.20 6.52
C CYS A 67 -7.23 -2.92 7.35
N HIS A 68 -6.08 -2.67 7.99
CA HIS A 68 -5.84 -1.46 8.75
C HIS A 68 -5.94 -0.19 7.89
N LEU A 69 -5.34 -0.19 6.70
CA LEU A 69 -5.39 0.94 5.77
C LEU A 69 -6.82 1.31 5.38
N PHE A 70 -7.63 0.32 5.02
CA PHE A 70 -9.01 0.56 4.61
C PHE A 70 -9.90 0.96 5.79
N GLN A 71 -9.70 0.37 6.97
CA GLN A 71 -10.38 0.81 8.18
C GLN A 71 -10.07 2.29 8.46
N GLN A 72 -8.80 2.67 8.46
CA GLN A 72 -8.39 4.05 8.68
C GLN A 72 -8.94 5.00 7.60
N ALA A 73 -8.99 4.57 6.34
CA ALA A 73 -9.56 5.38 5.25
C ALA A 73 -11.07 5.67 5.44
N ILE A 74 -11.80 4.73 6.05
CA ILE A 74 -13.24 4.90 6.34
C ILE A 74 -13.45 5.75 7.59
N GLU A 75 -12.63 5.57 8.63
CA GLU A 75 -12.80 6.21 9.94
C GLU A 75 -12.13 7.59 10.05
N ALA A 76 -11.21 7.92 9.13
CA ALA A 76 -10.46 9.16 9.22
C ALA A 76 -11.32 10.41 9.07
N GLU A 77 -11.11 11.37 9.96
CA GLU A 77 -11.72 12.69 9.86
C GLU A 77 -11.09 13.46 8.68
N SER A 78 -11.95 13.99 7.81
CA SER A 78 -11.53 14.62 6.56
C SER A 78 -11.40 16.16 6.63
N ASP A 79 -11.61 16.77 7.78
CA ASP A 79 -11.64 18.22 7.97
C ASP A 79 -10.35 18.92 7.54
N THR A 80 -9.23 18.20 7.62
CA THR A 80 -7.90 18.72 7.23
C THR A 80 -7.50 18.36 5.81
N TRP A 81 -8.36 17.64 5.06
CA TRP A 81 -8.01 17.18 3.73
C TRP A 81 -8.13 18.32 2.70
N PRO A 82 -7.10 18.54 1.88
CA PRO A 82 -7.16 19.57 0.84
C PRO A 82 -8.34 19.31 -0.11
N ASN A 83 -9.24 20.30 -0.25
CA ASN A 83 -10.43 20.21 -1.10
C ASN A 83 -11.30 18.95 -0.84
N ASN A 84 -11.35 18.45 0.37
CA ASN A 84 -12.01 17.19 0.74
C ASN A 84 -11.53 15.97 -0.03
N ALA A 85 -10.30 15.98 -0.51
CA ALA A 85 -9.74 14.89 -1.29
C ALA A 85 -8.24 14.70 -1.02
N ILE A 86 -7.83 13.44 -0.90
CA ILE A 86 -6.42 13.08 -0.77
C ILE A 86 -6.03 11.94 -1.70
N ILE A 87 -4.75 11.89 -2.03
CA ILE A 87 -4.11 10.77 -2.73
C ILE A 87 -3.00 10.25 -1.83
N VAL A 88 -3.03 8.97 -1.52
CA VAL A 88 -2.10 8.35 -0.58
C VAL A 88 -1.54 7.04 -1.13
N ASN A 89 -0.38 6.63 -0.63
CA ASN A 89 0.20 5.33 -0.93
C ASN A 89 -0.19 4.31 0.14
N GLY A 90 -0.48 3.08 -0.26
CA GLY A 90 -0.86 1.98 0.62
C GLY A 90 0.08 0.79 0.44
N MET A 91 1.16 0.75 1.20
CA MET A 91 2.11 -0.35 1.30
C MET A 91 2.34 -0.68 2.77
N SER A 92 2.86 -1.87 3.06
CA SER A 92 3.46 -2.17 4.37
C SER A 92 4.75 -1.35 4.56
N ASP A 93 5.27 -1.27 5.78
CA ASP A 93 6.49 -0.49 6.08
C ASP A 93 7.75 -1.27 5.67
N ASN A 94 7.85 -1.53 4.36
CA ASN A 94 8.90 -2.36 3.80
C ASN A 94 10.26 -1.68 3.83
N THR A 95 11.27 -2.37 4.32
CA THR A 95 12.65 -1.86 4.42
C THR A 95 13.14 -1.29 3.09
N ASP A 96 13.70 -0.08 3.10
CA ASP A 96 14.26 0.64 1.95
C ASP A 96 13.27 0.89 0.78
N MET A 97 11.97 0.85 1.02
CA MET A 97 11.00 1.11 -0.04
C MET A 97 11.09 2.56 -0.56
N PRO A 98 10.96 2.77 -1.88
CA PRO A 98 11.03 4.12 -2.46
C PRO A 98 9.69 4.89 -2.35
N TRP A 99 8.64 4.26 -1.85
CA TRP A 99 7.32 4.90 -1.72
C TRP A 99 7.13 5.55 -0.37
N ASP A 100 6.75 6.81 -0.40
CA ASP A 100 6.53 7.61 0.80
C ASP A 100 5.13 7.37 1.39
N LEU A 101 5.08 7.09 2.69
CA LEU A 101 3.84 6.94 3.47
C LEU A 101 3.49 8.17 4.32
N THR A 102 4.23 9.26 4.20
CA THR A 102 4.03 10.46 5.04
C THR A 102 2.59 10.98 4.95
N SER A 103 2.06 11.12 3.75
CA SER A 103 0.67 11.57 3.56
C SER A 103 -0.34 10.58 4.10
N THR A 104 -0.11 9.28 3.93
CA THR A 104 -0.99 8.22 4.44
C THR A 104 -1.02 8.22 5.96
N ARG A 105 0.14 8.34 6.60
CA ARG A 105 0.24 8.47 8.06
C ARG A 105 -0.43 9.74 8.57
N LYS A 106 -0.19 10.87 7.90
CA LYS A 106 -0.73 12.17 8.29
C LYS A 106 -2.25 12.24 8.23
N TYR A 107 -2.84 11.82 7.11
CA TYR A 107 -4.26 12.04 6.86
C TYR A 107 -5.14 10.87 7.30
N LEU A 108 -4.62 9.65 7.29
CA LEU A 108 -5.37 8.45 7.65
C LEU A 108 -4.96 7.87 9.00
N HIS A 109 -3.94 8.41 9.66
CA HIS A 109 -3.35 7.80 10.87
C HIS A 109 -2.91 6.34 10.64
N TYR A 110 -2.52 6.03 9.41
CA TYR A 110 -2.09 4.71 9.00
C TYR A 110 -0.75 4.34 9.65
N ASN A 111 -0.72 3.23 10.33
CA ASN A 111 0.49 2.73 11.00
C ASN A 111 0.75 1.26 10.60
N PRO A 112 1.36 1.02 9.42
CA PRO A 112 1.68 -0.33 8.99
C PRO A 112 2.66 -1.01 9.95
N MET A 113 2.49 -2.32 10.12
CA MET A 113 3.25 -3.11 11.09
C MET A 113 4.08 -4.22 10.44
N ASP A 114 3.84 -4.52 9.17
CA ASP A 114 4.52 -5.58 8.46
C ASP A 114 5.63 -5.05 7.56
N ASP A 115 6.67 -5.88 7.39
CA ASP A 115 7.78 -5.65 6.47
C ASP A 115 8.08 -6.95 5.74
N VAL A 116 8.03 -6.92 4.42
CA VAL A 116 8.30 -8.06 3.54
C VAL A 116 9.61 -8.78 3.87
N PHE A 117 10.64 -8.03 4.24
CA PHE A 117 11.97 -8.59 4.53
C PHE A 117 12.11 -9.15 5.95
N SER A 118 11.29 -8.69 6.90
CA SER A 118 11.27 -9.27 8.25
C SER A 118 10.56 -10.62 8.28
N GLU A 119 9.55 -10.81 7.47
CA GLU A 119 8.85 -12.09 7.31
C GLU A 119 9.74 -13.16 6.66
N GLU A 120 10.67 -12.78 5.80
CA GLU A 120 11.66 -13.70 5.22
C GLU A 120 12.73 -14.16 6.23
N LYS A 121 13.09 -13.33 7.21
CA LYS A 121 14.08 -13.67 8.24
C LYS A 121 13.54 -14.63 9.31
N LYS A 122 12.22 -14.73 9.49
CA LYS A 122 11.58 -15.63 10.45
C LYS A 122 11.47 -17.09 9.97
N ARG A 123 11.95 -17.38 8.77
CA ARG A 123 11.97 -18.72 8.16
C ARG A 123 13.38 -19.26 8.05
#